data_90f8d45170506f9a1226a1b984a617de
#
_entry.id   90f8d45170506f9a1226a1b984a617de
#
_cell.length_a   1.000
_cell.length_b   1.000
_cell.length_c   1.000
_cell.angle_alpha   90.00
_cell.angle_beta   90.00
_cell.angle_gamma   90.00
#
_symmetry.space_group_name_H-M   'P 1'
#
loop_
_entity.id
_entity.type
_entity.pdbx_description
1 polymer ?
#
loop_
_entity_poly.entity_id
_entity_poly.type
_entity_poly.pdbx_seq_one_letter_code
_entity_poly.pdbx_strand_id
1 'polypeptide(L)'
;MKNRLLAKGVALLVMLGLLMLGLGLIHDVVRDRIRNRDNAVQGVVASLAGRQTLMGPVLVQNCTETTGLEKGSKTEWTTRQFQRMLLPDQLRHQATARMEERSRGLHQVSTYAMQDSISASFTNAAQYLEKPSIDTAANQTVRCGALRVALSLTDPRGIRSATIEADGKSLDVGPGTSLERYSQGLQAELAPALLKKDGPLELKIALELVGTEKLAFVPLGSHSQVQLSADWPHPSFGGSFLPNRREISDKGFEASWNLSALASSCLLYTSDAADEEDSV
;
A
#
# COMPACT_ATOMS: atom_id res chain seq x y z
N MET A 1 59.42 -31.62 24.69
CA MET A 1 58.32 -31.60 23.67
C MET A 1 57.09 -30.79 24.12
N LYS A 2 56.69 -30.82 25.38
CA LYS A 2 55.48 -30.15 25.95
C LYS A 2 55.47 -28.62 25.76
N ASN A 3 56.61 -27.93 25.94
CA ASN A 3 56.72 -26.47 25.83
C ASN A 3 56.59 -25.96 24.39
N ARG A 4 56.94 -26.76 23.38
CA ARG A 4 56.78 -26.37 21.94
C ARG A 4 55.33 -26.46 21.47
N LEU A 5 54.55 -27.37 22.03
CA LEU A 5 53.10 -27.47 21.75
C LEU A 5 52.32 -26.34 22.42
N LEU A 6 52.69 -25.99 23.66
CA LEU A 6 52.09 -24.84 24.36
C LEU A 6 52.36 -23.51 23.61
N ALA A 7 53.60 -23.28 23.15
CA ALA A 7 53.98 -22.08 22.41
C ALA A 7 53.17 -21.95 21.07
N LYS A 8 52.98 -23.08 20.35
CA LYS A 8 52.15 -23.09 19.14
C LYS A 8 50.68 -22.81 19.44
N GLY A 9 50.13 -23.35 20.54
CA GLY A 9 48.74 -23.07 20.98
C GLY A 9 48.52 -21.60 21.32
N VAL A 10 49.47 -21.01 22.08
CA VAL A 10 49.41 -19.56 22.39
C VAL A 10 49.50 -18.70 21.15
N ALA A 11 50.42 -19.02 20.21
CA ALA A 11 50.54 -18.27 18.96
C ALA A 11 49.27 -18.32 18.12
N LEU A 12 48.59 -19.48 18.03
CA LEU A 12 47.30 -19.63 17.36
C LEU A 12 46.18 -18.81 18.04
N LEU A 13 46.13 -18.79 19.37
CA LEU A 13 45.15 -17.98 20.09
C LEU A 13 45.36 -16.47 19.89
N VAL A 14 46.61 -16.02 19.90
CA VAL A 14 46.95 -14.62 19.63
C VAL A 14 46.57 -14.25 18.17
N MET A 15 46.88 -15.11 17.21
CA MET A 15 46.52 -14.88 15.81
C MET A 15 44.98 -14.83 15.63
N LEU A 16 44.23 -15.73 16.29
CA LEU A 16 42.78 -15.74 16.28
C LEU A 16 42.23 -14.47 16.91
N GLY A 17 42.75 -14.04 18.04
CA GLY A 17 42.41 -12.79 18.70
C GLY A 17 42.60 -11.55 17.81
N LEU A 18 43.76 -11.48 17.10
CA LEU A 18 44.02 -10.39 16.16
C LEU A 18 43.06 -10.40 14.98
N LEU A 19 42.70 -11.57 14.45
CA LEU A 19 41.72 -11.71 13.38
C LEU A 19 40.31 -11.26 13.85
N MET A 20 39.90 -11.65 15.04
CA MET A 20 38.60 -11.23 15.62
C MET A 20 38.56 -9.71 15.84
N LEU A 21 39.67 -9.12 16.28
CA LEU A 21 39.79 -7.67 16.44
C LEU A 21 39.68 -6.93 15.11
N GLY A 22 40.36 -7.42 14.06
CA GLY A 22 40.26 -6.90 12.70
C GLY A 22 38.85 -7.00 12.12
N LEU A 23 38.19 -8.15 12.29
CA LEU A 23 36.79 -8.33 11.88
C LEU A 23 35.84 -7.40 12.63
N GLY A 24 36.06 -7.17 13.92
CA GLY A 24 35.28 -6.20 14.72
C GLY A 24 35.37 -4.78 14.15
N LEU A 25 36.58 -4.31 13.85
CA LEU A 25 36.79 -2.98 13.27
C LEU A 25 36.11 -2.82 11.90
N ILE A 26 36.20 -3.84 11.05
CA ILE A 26 35.50 -3.83 9.74
C ILE A 26 33.98 -3.78 9.95
N HIS A 27 33.48 -4.57 10.89
CA HIS A 27 32.05 -4.60 11.19
C HIS A 27 31.53 -3.23 11.66
N ASP A 28 32.29 -2.53 12.51
CA ASP A 28 31.92 -1.19 12.99
C ASP A 28 31.90 -0.16 11.86
N VAL A 29 32.88 -0.19 10.94
CA VAL A 29 32.91 0.69 9.76
C VAL A 29 31.71 0.43 8.83
N VAL A 30 31.37 -0.84 8.60
CA VAL A 30 30.22 -1.20 7.77
C VAL A 30 28.92 -0.71 8.42
N ARG A 31 28.78 -0.89 9.72
CA ARG A 31 27.59 -0.44 10.48
C ARG A 31 27.45 1.08 10.46
N ASP A 32 28.56 1.81 10.60
CA ASP A 32 28.56 3.27 10.52
C ASP A 32 28.16 3.77 9.13
N ARG A 33 28.65 3.14 8.07
CA ARG A 33 28.23 3.43 6.68
C ARG A 33 26.73 3.21 6.47
N ILE A 34 26.17 2.10 6.99
CA ILE A 34 24.74 1.81 6.88
C ILE A 34 23.95 2.90 7.61
N ARG A 35 24.31 3.24 8.85
CA ARG A 35 23.64 4.31 9.62
C ARG A 35 23.67 5.66 8.91
N ASN A 36 24.81 6.03 8.35
CA ASN A 36 24.96 7.30 7.64
C ASN A 36 24.12 7.35 6.36
N ARG A 37 24.03 6.23 5.63
CA ARG A 37 23.11 6.09 4.49
C ARG A 37 21.65 6.24 4.94
N ASP A 38 21.24 5.53 5.96
CA ASP A 38 19.86 5.56 6.46
C ASP A 38 19.46 6.96 6.94
N ASN A 39 20.37 7.67 7.62
CA ASN A 39 20.17 9.07 8.01
C ASN A 39 20.01 10.01 6.80
N ALA A 40 20.78 9.79 5.74
CA ALA A 40 20.66 10.57 4.51
C ALA A 40 19.31 10.32 3.81
N VAL A 41 18.89 9.04 3.70
CA VAL A 41 17.59 8.65 3.17
C VAL A 41 16.46 9.29 3.97
N GLN A 42 16.47 9.16 5.30
CA GLN A 42 15.46 9.78 6.17
C GLN A 42 15.40 11.30 6.00
N GLY A 43 16.53 11.93 5.82
CA GLY A 43 16.58 13.36 5.59
C GLY A 43 15.98 13.81 4.26
N VAL A 44 16.06 13.00 3.19
CA VAL A 44 15.38 13.25 1.91
C VAL A 44 13.89 12.96 2.04
N VAL A 45 13.53 11.82 2.65
CA VAL A 45 12.14 11.42 2.93
C VAL A 45 11.41 12.48 3.76
N ALA A 46 12.08 13.11 4.76
CA ALA A 46 11.50 14.16 5.57
C ALA A 46 11.10 15.40 4.75
N SER A 47 11.82 15.69 3.67
CA SER A 47 11.60 16.87 2.82
C SER A 47 10.79 16.61 1.55
N LEU A 48 10.61 15.35 1.14
CA LEU A 48 9.92 14.99 -0.09
C LEU A 48 8.71 14.09 0.20
N ALA A 49 8.92 12.79 0.16
CA ALA A 49 8.00 11.71 0.54
C ALA A 49 8.78 10.40 0.61
N GLY A 50 8.27 9.46 1.39
CA GLY A 50 8.87 8.14 1.57
C GLY A 50 8.52 7.14 0.47
N ARG A 51 8.68 5.87 0.84
CA ARG A 51 8.24 4.74 0.03
C ARG A 51 6.75 4.80 -0.19
N GLN A 52 6.29 4.50 -1.40
CA GLN A 52 4.87 4.58 -1.74
C GLN A 52 4.28 3.19 -1.99
N THR A 53 3.12 2.97 -1.39
CA THR A 53 2.24 1.85 -1.70
C THR A 53 0.86 2.42 -2.03
N LEU A 54 0.36 2.10 -3.22
CA LEU A 54 -0.97 2.50 -3.68
C LEU A 54 -1.94 1.36 -3.43
N MET A 55 -3.07 1.66 -2.77
CA MET A 55 -4.13 0.70 -2.50
C MET A 55 -5.49 1.32 -2.87
N GLY A 56 -6.18 0.74 -3.81
CA GLY A 56 -7.45 1.24 -4.33
C GLY A 56 -7.41 1.49 -5.84
N PRO A 57 -8.45 2.18 -6.39
CA PRO A 57 -9.58 2.75 -5.65
C PRO A 57 -10.52 1.68 -5.10
N VAL A 58 -11.14 2.00 -3.97
CA VAL A 58 -12.22 1.21 -3.37
C VAL A 58 -13.42 2.13 -3.11
N LEU A 59 -14.64 1.57 -3.14
CA LEU A 59 -15.81 2.30 -2.66
C LEU A 59 -16.01 1.97 -1.19
N VAL A 60 -16.20 3.00 -0.36
CA VAL A 60 -16.35 2.87 1.08
C VAL A 60 -17.57 3.66 1.59
N GLN A 61 -18.34 3.05 2.48
CA GLN A 61 -19.46 3.67 3.13
C GLN A 61 -19.44 3.30 4.62
N ASN A 62 -19.42 4.30 5.49
CA ASN A 62 -19.46 4.12 6.94
C ASN A 62 -20.92 4.10 7.40
N CYS A 63 -21.27 3.07 8.13
CA CYS A 63 -22.63 2.84 8.64
C CYS A 63 -22.62 2.72 10.16
N THR A 64 -23.72 3.15 10.77
CA THR A 64 -23.99 3.03 12.21
C THR A 64 -25.27 2.23 12.38
N GLU A 65 -25.20 1.16 13.12
CA GLU A 65 -26.30 0.31 13.53
C GLU A 65 -26.66 0.61 14.98
N THR A 66 -27.93 0.86 15.26
CA THR A 66 -28.44 1.04 16.62
C THR A 66 -29.48 -0.02 16.89
N THR A 67 -29.27 -0.84 17.92
CA THR A 67 -30.16 -1.95 18.32
C THR A 67 -30.70 -1.68 19.72
N GLY A 68 -32.00 -1.76 19.88
CA GLY A 68 -32.66 -1.70 21.17
C GLY A 68 -32.98 -3.11 21.70
N LEU A 69 -32.42 -3.48 22.84
CA LEU A 69 -32.71 -4.73 23.54
C LEU A 69 -33.69 -4.46 24.70
N GLU A 70 -34.84 -5.11 24.70
CA GLU A 70 -35.80 -5.05 25.79
C GLU A 70 -35.27 -5.88 26.98
N LYS A 71 -35.03 -5.21 28.11
CA LYS A 71 -34.74 -5.83 29.40
C LYS A 71 -35.83 -5.43 30.42
N GLY A 72 -36.86 -6.24 30.51
CA GLY A 72 -38.02 -5.93 31.32
C GLY A 72 -38.78 -4.69 30.84
N SER A 73 -38.92 -3.63 31.66
CA SER A 73 -39.58 -2.39 31.29
C SER A 73 -38.63 -1.32 30.71
N LYS A 74 -37.38 -1.63 30.47
CA LYS A 74 -36.35 -0.69 29.92
C LYS A 74 -35.78 -1.22 28.63
N THR A 75 -35.54 -0.33 27.65
CA THR A 75 -34.84 -0.62 26.43
C THR A 75 -33.39 -0.15 26.58
N GLU A 76 -32.44 -1.07 26.50
CA GLU A 76 -31.00 -0.75 26.39
C GLU A 76 -30.63 -0.59 24.92
N TRP A 77 -30.01 0.53 24.57
CA TRP A 77 -29.54 0.83 23.22
C TRP A 77 -28.06 0.55 23.07
N THR A 78 -27.74 -0.26 22.08
CA THR A 78 -26.36 -0.54 21.71
C THR A 78 -26.09 0.03 20.31
N THR A 79 -24.95 0.70 20.13
CA THR A 79 -24.55 1.27 18.84
C THR A 79 -23.28 0.59 18.36
N ARG A 80 -23.31 0.12 17.11
CA ARG A 80 -22.17 -0.50 16.42
C ARG A 80 -21.87 0.29 15.16
N GLN A 81 -20.58 0.60 14.94
CA GLN A 81 -20.10 1.15 13.67
C GLN A 81 -19.51 0.04 12.81
N PHE A 82 -19.76 0.10 11.52
CA PHE A 82 -19.21 -0.83 10.54
C PHE A 82 -18.98 -0.14 9.19
N GLN A 83 -18.07 -0.69 8.40
CA GLN A 83 -17.78 -0.22 7.06
C GLN A 83 -18.30 -1.20 6.02
N ARG A 84 -18.94 -0.66 4.98
CA ARG A 84 -19.21 -1.39 3.75
C ARG A 84 -18.15 -1.00 2.75
N MET A 85 -17.48 -1.99 2.16
CA MET A 85 -16.47 -1.78 1.11
C MET A 85 -16.84 -2.58 -0.13
N LEU A 86 -16.60 -1.98 -1.29
CA LEU A 86 -16.68 -2.66 -2.57
C LEU A 86 -15.34 -2.50 -3.28
N LEU A 87 -14.76 -3.63 -3.64
CA LEU A 87 -13.56 -3.72 -4.45
C LEU A 87 -13.94 -3.67 -5.94
N PRO A 88 -13.04 -3.17 -6.81
CA PRO A 88 -13.32 -3.14 -8.24
C PRO A 88 -13.30 -4.54 -8.85
N ASP A 89 -14.15 -4.75 -9.86
CA ASP A 89 -14.11 -5.96 -10.70
C ASP A 89 -12.88 -5.93 -11.61
N GLN A 90 -12.62 -4.77 -12.21
CA GLN A 90 -11.47 -4.50 -13.06
C GLN A 90 -10.69 -3.33 -12.47
N LEU A 91 -9.39 -3.51 -12.30
CA LEU A 91 -8.46 -2.47 -11.84
C LEU A 91 -7.27 -2.43 -12.80
N ARG A 92 -6.98 -1.27 -13.35
CA ARG A 92 -5.84 -1.06 -14.23
C ARG A 92 -5.05 0.17 -13.84
N HIS A 93 -3.75 -0.01 -13.69
CA HIS A 93 -2.76 1.06 -13.53
C HIS A 93 -1.90 1.16 -14.79
N GLN A 94 -1.74 2.36 -15.31
CA GLN A 94 -0.80 2.69 -16.37
C GLN A 94 0.12 3.78 -15.85
N ALA A 95 1.25 3.37 -15.31
CA ALA A 95 2.19 4.24 -14.61
C ALA A 95 3.46 4.45 -15.42
N THR A 96 3.92 5.69 -15.46
CA THR A 96 5.23 6.08 -15.99
C THR A 96 5.98 6.82 -14.90
N ALA A 97 7.19 6.35 -14.58
CA ALA A 97 8.03 6.94 -13.56
C ALA A 97 9.33 7.49 -14.17
N ARG A 98 9.74 8.66 -13.70
CA ARG A 98 11.06 9.24 -13.98
C ARG A 98 11.87 9.19 -12.72
N MET A 99 13.09 8.68 -12.83
CA MET A 99 13.99 8.54 -11.71
C MET A 99 14.92 9.75 -11.62
N GLU A 100 15.06 10.26 -10.40
CA GLU A 100 15.96 11.36 -10.09
C GLU A 100 16.87 10.93 -8.93
N GLU A 101 18.18 11.14 -9.09
CA GLU A 101 19.12 10.99 -7.98
C GLU A 101 19.24 12.31 -7.22
N ARG A 102 19.01 12.26 -5.92
CA ARG A 102 19.19 13.41 -5.03
C ARG A 102 20.32 13.12 -4.07
N SER A 103 21.27 14.05 -4.00
CA SER A 103 22.39 13.94 -3.09
C SER A 103 22.11 14.64 -1.78
N ARG A 104 22.45 14.01 -0.67
CA ARG A 104 22.51 14.63 0.64
C ARG A 104 23.84 14.28 1.32
N GLY A 105 24.72 15.25 1.42
CA GLY A 105 26.11 15.00 1.80
C GLY A 105 26.79 14.11 0.77
N LEU A 106 27.38 13.02 1.23
CA LEU A 106 28.08 12.01 0.38
C LEU A 106 27.15 10.89 -0.12
N HIS A 107 25.87 10.91 0.24
CA HIS A 107 24.93 9.84 -0.10
C HIS A 107 23.97 10.27 -1.20
N GLN A 108 23.77 9.37 -2.15
CA GLN A 108 22.76 9.48 -3.20
C GLN A 108 21.51 8.72 -2.78
N VAL A 109 20.35 9.36 -2.98
CA VAL A 109 19.04 8.78 -2.70
C VAL A 109 18.24 8.78 -4.00
N SER A 110 17.80 7.62 -4.44
CA SER A 110 16.93 7.47 -5.61
C SER A 110 15.54 7.95 -5.25
N THR A 111 15.07 8.94 -5.99
CA THR A 111 13.71 9.48 -5.93
C THR A 111 13.05 9.27 -7.28
N TYR A 112 11.73 9.30 -7.31
CA TYR A 112 10.97 9.20 -8.55
C TYR A 112 9.80 10.17 -8.57
N ALA A 113 9.46 10.62 -9.76
CA ALA A 113 8.20 11.28 -10.08
C ALA A 113 7.40 10.36 -11.00
N MET A 114 6.19 9.99 -10.58
CA MET A 114 5.31 9.06 -11.28
C MET A 114 4.03 9.75 -11.71
N GLN A 115 3.59 9.46 -12.92
CA GLN A 115 2.24 9.73 -13.42
C GLN A 115 1.53 8.40 -13.60
N ASP A 116 0.36 8.24 -12.98
CA ASP A 116 -0.45 7.03 -13.06
C ASP A 116 -1.86 7.36 -13.54
N SER A 117 -2.30 6.67 -14.59
CA SER A 117 -3.67 6.67 -15.07
C SER A 117 -4.34 5.39 -14.57
N ILE A 118 -5.23 5.56 -13.59
CA ILE A 118 -5.93 4.45 -12.94
C ILE A 118 -7.35 4.37 -13.52
N SER A 119 -7.77 3.19 -13.95
CA SER A 119 -9.15 2.91 -14.30
C SER A 119 -9.70 1.76 -13.48
N ALA A 120 -10.91 1.91 -12.98
CA ALA A 120 -11.57 0.90 -12.17
C ALA A 120 -13.06 0.80 -12.52
N SER A 121 -13.57 -0.44 -12.54
CA SER A 121 -14.97 -0.74 -12.86
C SER A 121 -15.63 -1.49 -11.69
N PHE A 122 -16.85 -1.10 -11.31
CA PHE A 122 -17.59 -1.65 -10.18
C PHE A 122 -19.00 -2.06 -10.63
N THR A 123 -19.22 -3.34 -10.83
CA THR A 123 -20.47 -3.88 -11.37
C THR A 123 -21.66 -3.71 -10.42
N ASN A 124 -21.43 -3.82 -9.11
CA ASN A 124 -22.50 -3.84 -8.11
C ASN A 124 -22.57 -2.57 -7.26
N ALA A 125 -22.13 -1.42 -7.77
CA ALA A 125 -22.09 -0.19 -7.01
C ALA A 125 -23.49 0.28 -6.56
N ALA A 126 -24.54 0.02 -7.36
CA ALA A 126 -25.92 0.41 -7.07
C ALA A 126 -26.49 -0.21 -5.79
N GLN A 127 -25.98 -1.36 -5.33
CA GLN A 127 -26.39 -1.96 -4.07
C GLN A 127 -26.16 -1.07 -2.83
N TYR A 128 -25.24 -0.09 -2.96
CA TYR A 128 -24.93 0.85 -1.88
C TYR A 128 -25.95 2.00 -1.76
N LEU A 129 -26.87 2.14 -2.72
CA LEU A 129 -28.05 3.00 -2.59
C LEU A 129 -29.07 2.44 -1.60
N GLU A 130 -29.12 1.12 -1.48
CA GLU A 130 -30.05 0.44 -0.59
C GLU A 130 -29.47 0.37 0.83
N LYS A 131 -30.34 0.55 1.81
CA LYS A 131 -29.97 0.30 3.20
C LYS A 131 -29.59 -1.17 3.34
N PRO A 132 -28.51 -1.51 4.10
CA PRO A 132 -28.24 -2.90 4.40
C PRO A 132 -29.51 -3.55 4.99
N SER A 133 -29.89 -4.71 4.44
CA SER A 133 -30.96 -5.50 5.05
C SER A 133 -30.46 -6.01 6.40
N ILE A 134 -31.17 -5.67 7.45
CA ILE A 134 -30.92 -6.17 8.79
C ILE A 134 -32.08 -7.08 9.13
N ASP A 135 -31.76 -8.17 9.82
CA ASP A 135 -32.74 -9.06 10.36
C ASP A 135 -33.70 -8.23 11.23
N THR A 136 -34.99 -8.16 10.85
CA THR A 136 -35.98 -7.25 11.36
C THR A 136 -36.50 -7.63 12.76
N ALA A 137 -35.70 -8.32 13.56
CA ALA A 137 -36.03 -8.53 14.98
C ALA A 137 -35.92 -7.20 15.71
N ALA A 138 -37.07 -6.54 15.83
CA ALA A 138 -37.44 -5.45 16.73
C ALA A 138 -36.33 -4.39 17.05
N ASN A 139 -36.61 -3.14 16.73
CA ASN A 139 -35.84 -1.97 17.17
C ASN A 139 -34.40 -1.81 16.64
N GLN A 140 -34.13 -2.23 15.41
CA GLN A 140 -32.87 -1.96 14.74
C GLN A 140 -32.98 -0.82 13.73
N THR A 141 -32.04 0.12 13.77
CA THR A 141 -31.94 1.21 12.79
C THR A 141 -30.53 1.29 12.25
N VAL A 142 -30.36 1.26 10.90
CA VAL A 142 -29.07 1.52 10.26
C VAL A 142 -29.11 2.87 9.56
N ARG A 143 -28.07 3.63 9.80
CA ARG A 143 -27.80 4.89 9.10
C ARG A 143 -26.43 4.79 8.45
N CYS A 144 -26.37 4.98 7.13
CA CYS A 144 -25.12 5.03 6.37
C CYS A 144 -24.86 6.47 5.92
N GLY A 145 -23.60 6.85 5.99
CA GLY A 145 -23.09 8.11 5.45
C GLY A 145 -22.97 8.09 3.94
N ALA A 146 -22.34 9.12 3.39
CA ALA A 146 -22.07 9.22 1.96
C ALA A 146 -21.16 8.08 1.49
N LEU A 147 -21.43 7.57 0.29
CA LEU A 147 -20.53 6.65 -0.41
C LEU A 147 -19.32 7.46 -0.93
N ARG A 148 -18.12 6.95 -0.75
CA ARG A 148 -16.87 7.60 -1.17
C ARG A 148 -16.01 6.67 -1.99
N VAL A 149 -15.34 7.24 -2.97
CA VAL A 149 -14.18 6.64 -3.61
C VAL A 149 -12.97 6.93 -2.73
N ALA A 150 -12.17 5.93 -2.41
CA ALA A 150 -10.97 6.07 -1.59
C ALA A 150 -9.76 5.44 -2.28
N LEU A 151 -8.64 6.17 -2.33
CA LEU A 151 -7.33 5.69 -2.78
C LEU A 151 -6.33 5.94 -1.65
N SER A 152 -5.83 4.87 -1.04
CA SER A 152 -4.85 4.97 0.03
C SER A 152 -3.42 5.01 -0.51
N LEU A 153 -2.61 5.83 0.14
CA LEU A 153 -1.18 5.99 -0.12
C LEU A 153 -0.41 5.96 1.20
N THR A 154 0.77 5.37 1.19
CA THR A 154 1.58 5.29 2.41
C THR A 154 2.03 6.66 2.90
N ASP A 155 2.39 7.56 1.97
CA ASP A 155 2.82 8.92 2.31
C ASP A 155 2.13 9.94 1.38
N PRO A 156 1.00 10.55 1.81
CA PRO A 156 0.24 11.49 1.00
C PRO A 156 0.97 12.79 0.71
N ARG A 157 2.09 13.10 1.38
CA ARG A 157 2.95 14.26 1.06
C ARG A 157 3.54 14.18 -0.34
N GLY A 158 3.60 12.95 -0.90
CA GLY A 158 4.07 12.71 -2.26
C GLY A 158 3.08 13.13 -3.33
N ILE A 159 1.79 13.34 -3.03
CA ILE A 159 0.78 13.72 -4.02
C ILE A 159 1.08 15.11 -4.55
N ARG A 160 1.22 15.25 -5.86
CA ARG A 160 1.39 16.53 -6.56
C ARG A 160 0.09 17.01 -7.15
N SER A 161 -0.62 16.12 -7.82
CA SER A 161 -1.96 16.37 -8.32
C SER A 161 -2.77 15.08 -8.33
N ALA A 162 -4.08 15.20 -8.19
CA ALA A 162 -4.99 14.08 -8.32
C ALA A 162 -6.35 14.56 -8.83
N THR A 163 -6.91 13.86 -9.80
CA THR A 163 -8.28 14.05 -10.28
C THR A 163 -9.02 12.73 -10.25
N ILE A 164 -10.30 12.75 -9.90
CA ILE A 164 -11.18 11.58 -9.91
C ILE A 164 -12.39 11.90 -10.76
N GLU A 165 -12.68 11.03 -11.71
CA GLU A 165 -13.88 11.10 -12.54
C GLU A 165 -14.71 9.83 -12.35
N ALA A 166 -16.02 9.98 -12.21
CA ALA A 166 -16.99 8.89 -12.17
C ALA A 166 -17.95 9.03 -13.35
N ASP A 167 -17.99 8.05 -14.25
CA ASP A 167 -18.79 8.08 -15.48
C ASP A 167 -18.62 9.40 -16.27
N GLY A 168 -17.39 9.91 -16.34
CA GLY A 168 -17.04 11.15 -17.05
C GLY A 168 -17.37 12.45 -16.30
N LYS A 169 -17.84 12.38 -15.06
CA LYS A 169 -18.06 13.54 -14.20
C LYS A 169 -16.94 13.68 -13.18
N SER A 170 -16.31 14.84 -13.12
CA SER A 170 -15.29 15.17 -12.14
C SER A 170 -15.88 15.22 -10.74
N LEU A 171 -15.16 14.64 -9.77
CA LEU A 171 -15.51 14.64 -8.35
C LEU A 171 -14.58 15.59 -7.60
N ASP A 172 -15.07 16.15 -6.50
CA ASP A 172 -14.27 16.97 -5.60
C ASP A 172 -13.38 16.08 -4.72
N VAL A 173 -12.05 16.24 -4.86
CA VAL A 173 -11.05 15.38 -4.21
C VAL A 173 -10.59 16.02 -2.91
N GLY A 174 -10.76 15.31 -1.81
CA GLY A 174 -10.30 15.70 -0.49
C GLY A 174 -9.24 14.75 0.09
N PRO A 175 -8.57 15.17 1.18
CA PRO A 175 -7.60 14.35 1.88
C PRO A 175 -8.26 13.23 2.68
N GLY A 176 -7.46 12.18 2.97
CA GLY A 176 -7.89 11.02 3.74
C GLY A 176 -8.62 9.97 2.89
N THR A 177 -9.05 8.88 3.48
CA THR A 177 -9.71 7.77 2.77
C THR A 177 -11.02 7.31 3.42
N SER A 178 -11.29 7.74 4.65
CA SER A 178 -12.37 7.19 5.49
C SER A 178 -12.22 5.68 5.80
N LEU A 179 -11.08 5.04 5.49
CA LEU A 179 -10.77 3.67 5.86
C LEU A 179 -10.10 3.64 7.23
N GLU A 180 -10.53 2.74 8.13
CA GLU A 180 -10.01 2.68 9.51
C GLU A 180 -8.52 2.40 9.58
N ARG A 181 -8.04 1.38 8.84
CA ARG A 181 -6.62 0.96 8.85
C ARG A 181 -5.73 1.75 7.90
N TYR A 182 -6.29 2.33 6.84
CA TYR A 182 -5.56 2.95 5.75
C TYR A 182 -6.03 4.39 5.54
N SER A 183 -6.03 5.18 6.61
CA SER A 183 -6.61 6.52 6.65
C SER A 183 -5.89 7.57 5.80
N GLN A 184 -4.66 7.29 5.38
CA GLN A 184 -3.86 8.22 4.57
C GLN A 184 -4.14 8.03 3.07
N GLY A 185 -4.27 9.14 2.34
CA GLY A 185 -4.53 9.12 0.91
C GLY A 185 -5.48 10.22 0.48
N LEU A 186 -6.32 9.92 -0.48
CA LEU A 186 -7.33 10.83 -1.03
C LEU A 186 -8.68 10.13 -1.17
N GLN A 187 -9.74 10.93 -1.16
CA GLN A 187 -11.11 10.46 -1.29
C GLN A 187 -11.95 11.49 -2.04
N ALA A 188 -13.06 11.02 -2.62
CA ALA A 188 -14.08 11.88 -3.20
C ALA A 188 -15.46 11.32 -2.86
N GLU A 189 -16.43 12.20 -2.59
CA GLU A 189 -17.79 11.79 -2.36
C GLU A 189 -18.49 11.45 -3.68
N LEU A 190 -19.19 10.32 -3.70
CA LEU A 190 -19.90 9.84 -4.87
C LEU A 190 -21.41 10.14 -4.70
N ALA A 191 -21.90 11.06 -5.50
CA ALA A 191 -23.31 11.40 -5.47
C ALA A 191 -24.18 10.18 -5.86
N PRO A 192 -25.27 9.87 -5.13
CA PRO A 192 -26.15 8.75 -5.45
C PRO A 192 -26.69 8.74 -6.90
N ALA A 193 -26.84 9.92 -7.50
CA ALA A 193 -27.29 10.07 -8.89
C ALA A 193 -26.31 9.51 -9.94
N LEU A 194 -25.03 9.25 -9.55
CA LEU A 194 -24.04 8.62 -10.42
C LEU A 194 -24.13 7.09 -10.41
N LEU A 195 -24.83 6.51 -9.44
CA LEU A 195 -25.00 5.06 -9.32
C LEU A 195 -26.16 4.62 -10.19
N LYS A 196 -25.87 3.96 -11.29
CA LYS A 196 -26.89 3.39 -12.18
C LYS A 196 -27.37 2.06 -11.61
N LYS A 197 -28.68 1.78 -11.70
CA LYS A 197 -29.24 0.48 -11.32
C LYS A 197 -28.70 -0.64 -12.20
N ASP A 198 -28.52 -0.35 -13.49
CA ASP A 198 -28.06 -1.28 -14.49
C ASP A 198 -26.76 -0.76 -15.10
N GLY A 199 -25.69 -1.53 -14.96
CA GLY A 199 -24.38 -1.22 -15.51
C GLY A 199 -23.30 -0.93 -14.45
N PRO A 200 -22.05 -1.03 -14.85
CA PRO A 200 -20.92 -0.74 -13.95
C PRO A 200 -20.77 0.78 -13.74
N LEU A 201 -20.22 1.13 -12.59
CA LEU A 201 -19.66 2.44 -12.34
C LEU A 201 -18.22 2.45 -12.81
N GLU A 202 -17.89 3.35 -13.72
CA GLU A 202 -16.54 3.52 -14.24
C GLU A 202 -15.84 4.69 -13.56
N LEU A 203 -14.68 4.42 -12.96
CA LEU A 203 -13.82 5.42 -12.35
C LEU A 203 -12.54 5.61 -13.18
N LYS A 204 -12.13 6.86 -13.35
CA LYS A 204 -10.83 7.24 -13.87
C LYS A 204 -10.15 8.17 -12.88
N ILE A 205 -8.90 7.87 -12.57
CA ILE A 205 -8.09 8.69 -11.66
C ILE A 205 -6.79 9.01 -12.38
N ALA A 206 -6.44 10.29 -12.46
CA ALA A 206 -5.10 10.71 -12.84
C ALA A 206 -4.37 11.16 -11.59
N LEU A 207 -3.22 10.55 -11.32
CA LEU A 207 -2.41 10.78 -10.13
C LEU A 207 -0.98 11.14 -10.51
N GLU A 208 -0.49 12.25 -9.98
CA GLU A 208 0.94 12.57 -9.99
C GLU A 208 1.51 12.41 -8.58
N LEU A 209 2.53 11.58 -8.46
CA LEU A 209 3.07 11.16 -7.18
C LEU A 209 4.60 11.19 -7.19
N VAL A 210 5.21 11.65 -6.10
CA VAL A 210 6.65 11.51 -5.87
C VAL A 210 6.90 10.59 -4.70
N GLY A 211 8.04 9.91 -4.74
CA GLY A 211 8.45 9.01 -3.66
C GLY A 211 9.92 8.68 -3.71
N THR A 212 10.36 7.84 -2.78
CA THR A 212 11.75 7.38 -2.66
C THR A 212 11.81 5.86 -2.61
N GLU A 213 12.87 5.28 -3.16
CA GLU A 213 13.30 3.89 -3.04
C GLU A 213 12.30 2.83 -3.51
N LYS A 214 11.02 2.90 -3.14
CA LYS A 214 10.04 1.83 -3.40
C LYS A 214 8.73 2.39 -3.91
N LEU A 215 8.20 1.77 -4.97
CA LEU A 215 6.85 1.94 -5.46
C LEU A 215 6.16 0.57 -5.47
N ALA A 216 4.99 0.47 -4.87
CA ALA A 216 4.22 -0.76 -4.80
C ALA A 216 2.75 -0.51 -5.11
N PHE A 217 2.09 -1.49 -5.73
CA PHE A 217 0.67 -1.50 -6.05
C PHE A 217 0.01 -2.69 -5.37
N VAL A 218 -1.14 -2.47 -4.75
CA VAL A 218 -1.94 -3.55 -4.14
C VAL A 218 -3.01 -4.01 -5.13
N PRO A 219 -3.00 -5.27 -5.58
CA PRO A 219 -3.95 -5.77 -6.56
C PRO A 219 -5.30 -6.12 -5.90
N LEU A 220 -6.19 -5.13 -5.78
CA LEU A 220 -7.50 -5.28 -5.12
C LEU A 220 -8.62 -5.73 -6.05
N GLY A 221 -8.48 -5.59 -7.36
CA GLY A 221 -9.52 -5.94 -8.32
C GLY A 221 -9.70 -7.45 -8.45
N SER A 222 -10.91 -7.90 -8.83
CA SER A 222 -11.12 -9.28 -9.28
C SER A 222 -10.16 -9.62 -10.42
N HIS A 223 -9.87 -8.63 -11.28
CA HIS A 223 -8.79 -8.62 -12.25
C HIS A 223 -8.01 -7.33 -12.10
N SER A 224 -6.73 -7.45 -11.78
CA SER A 224 -5.82 -6.31 -11.61
C SER A 224 -4.71 -6.35 -12.66
N GLN A 225 -4.53 -5.25 -13.37
CA GLN A 225 -3.46 -5.05 -14.34
C GLN A 225 -2.63 -3.86 -13.92
N VAL A 226 -1.31 -4.02 -13.91
CA VAL A 226 -0.37 -2.93 -13.69
C VAL A 226 0.62 -2.92 -14.85
N GLN A 227 0.78 -1.78 -15.49
CA GLN A 227 1.83 -1.50 -16.46
C GLN A 227 2.67 -0.38 -15.89
N LEU A 228 3.96 -0.62 -15.75
CA LEU A 228 4.92 0.34 -15.23
C LEU A 228 6.10 0.47 -16.18
N SER A 229 6.34 1.69 -16.64
CA SER A 229 7.55 2.05 -17.37
C SER A 229 8.37 3.06 -16.57
N ALA A 230 9.68 2.94 -16.63
CA ALA A 230 10.58 3.91 -16.00
C ALA A 230 11.92 4.00 -16.75
N ASP A 231 12.57 5.15 -16.65
CA ASP A 231 13.90 5.41 -17.21
C ASP A 231 15.05 4.84 -16.35
N TRP A 232 14.73 3.95 -15.42
CA TRP A 232 15.71 3.28 -14.55
C TRP A 232 16.22 1.98 -15.18
N PRO A 233 17.55 1.84 -15.46
CA PRO A 233 18.09 0.67 -16.17
C PRO A 233 18.26 -0.58 -15.27
N HIS A 234 18.21 -0.42 -13.94
CA HIS A 234 18.47 -1.51 -12.99
C HIS A 234 17.33 -1.69 -11.99
N PRO A 235 16.10 -2.08 -12.44
CA PRO A 235 14.96 -2.29 -11.54
C PRO A 235 15.18 -3.53 -10.68
N SER A 236 14.71 -3.46 -9.42
CA SER A 236 14.57 -4.63 -8.57
C SER A 236 13.07 -4.90 -8.35
N PHE A 237 12.59 -6.00 -8.90
CA PHE A 237 11.20 -6.42 -8.72
C PHE A 237 11.10 -7.34 -7.50
N GLY A 238 10.17 -7.03 -6.60
CA GLY A 238 9.95 -7.78 -5.36
C GLY A 238 8.49 -7.78 -4.97
N GLY A 239 8.19 -8.41 -3.83
CA GLY A 239 6.83 -8.61 -3.33
C GLY A 239 6.30 -9.99 -3.67
N SER A 240 5.01 -10.22 -3.42
CA SER A 240 4.36 -11.51 -3.58
C SER A 240 4.16 -11.92 -5.05
N PHE A 241 4.22 -10.96 -5.96
CA PHE A 241 4.02 -11.21 -7.40
C PHE A 241 5.12 -10.56 -8.23
N LEU A 242 5.83 -11.38 -8.98
CA LEU A 242 6.78 -10.89 -9.99
C LEU A 242 6.03 -10.50 -11.28
N PRO A 243 6.58 -9.61 -12.12
CA PRO A 243 5.96 -9.24 -13.37
C PRO A 243 5.81 -10.44 -14.31
N ASN A 244 4.65 -10.52 -14.98
CA ASN A 244 4.41 -11.54 -16.01
C ASN A 244 5.27 -11.30 -17.26
N ARG A 245 5.48 -10.04 -17.60
CA ARG A 245 6.36 -9.60 -18.69
C ARG A 245 7.24 -8.48 -18.21
N ARG A 246 8.51 -8.51 -18.61
CA ARG A 246 9.48 -7.44 -18.35
C ARG A 246 10.44 -7.30 -19.52
N GLU A 247 10.71 -6.07 -19.88
CA GLU A 247 11.73 -5.68 -20.84
C GLU A 247 12.65 -4.68 -20.16
N ILE A 248 13.93 -4.96 -20.13
CA ILE A 248 14.94 -4.12 -19.45
C ILE A 248 15.99 -3.76 -20.48
N SER A 249 16.35 -2.48 -20.55
CA SER A 249 17.37 -1.92 -21.44
C SER A 249 18.25 -0.93 -20.67
N ASP A 250 19.33 -0.47 -21.30
CA ASP A 250 20.19 0.57 -20.74
C ASP A 250 19.47 1.92 -20.54
N LYS A 251 18.29 2.10 -21.17
CA LYS A 251 17.50 3.34 -21.11
C LYS A 251 16.36 3.27 -20.11
N GLY A 252 16.11 2.09 -19.52
CA GLY A 252 15.01 1.91 -18.59
C GLY A 252 14.34 0.54 -18.72
N PHE A 253 13.13 0.43 -18.17
CA PHE A 253 12.37 -0.82 -18.20
C PHE A 253 10.87 -0.59 -18.47
N GLU A 254 10.24 -1.64 -18.98
CA GLU A 254 8.80 -1.81 -19.00
C GLU A 254 8.45 -3.14 -18.31
N ALA A 255 7.48 -3.11 -17.41
CA ALA A 255 7.03 -4.29 -16.68
C ALA A 255 5.51 -4.32 -16.58
N SER A 256 4.93 -5.51 -16.67
CA SER A 256 3.49 -5.69 -16.54
C SER A 256 3.13 -6.85 -15.63
N TRP A 257 2.08 -6.63 -14.85
CA TRP A 257 1.45 -7.62 -13.99
C TRP A 257 0.00 -7.78 -14.42
N ASN A 258 -0.46 -9.02 -14.39
CA ASN A 258 -1.85 -9.36 -14.66
C ASN A 258 -2.27 -10.41 -13.62
N LEU A 259 -3.11 -10.02 -12.70
CA LEU A 259 -3.43 -10.78 -11.49
C LEU A 259 -4.95 -10.96 -11.38
N SER A 260 -5.38 -12.14 -10.99
CA SER A 260 -6.77 -12.43 -10.64
C SER A 260 -6.96 -12.50 -9.12
N ALA A 261 -8.19 -12.28 -8.65
CA ALA A 261 -8.54 -12.42 -7.23
C ALA A 261 -8.19 -13.80 -6.67
N LEU A 262 -8.22 -14.86 -7.50
CA LEU A 262 -7.83 -16.20 -7.07
C LEU A 262 -6.38 -16.27 -6.60
N ALA A 263 -5.48 -15.53 -7.26
CA ALA A 263 -4.07 -15.48 -6.86
C ALA A 263 -3.86 -14.65 -5.58
N SER A 264 -4.61 -13.55 -5.40
CA SER A 264 -4.48 -12.68 -4.22
C SER A 264 -5.16 -13.24 -2.97
N SER A 265 -6.26 -13.99 -3.10
CA SER A 265 -6.94 -14.61 -1.95
C SER A 265 -6.13 -15.71 -1.25
N CYS A 266 -5.25 -16.40 -1.97
CA CYS A 266 -4.34 -17.37 -1.37
C CYS A 266 -3.32 -16.74 -0.40
N LEU A 267 -2.98 -15.45 -0.58
CA LEU A 267 -2.01 -14.76 0.28
C LEU A 267 -2.63 -14.20 1.56
N LEU A 268 -3.91 -13.85 1.54
CA LEU A 268 -4.64 -13.44 2.74
C LEU A 268 -4.76 -14.58 3.74
N TYR A 269 -4.90 -15.82 3.24
CA TYR A 269 -4.99 -17.01 4.09
C TYR A 269 -3.64 -17.42 4.71
N THR A 270 -2.52 -17.15 4.05
CA THR A 270 -1.18 -17.50 4.57
C THR A 270 -0.63 -16.46 5.54
N SER A 271 -1.07 -15.20 5.50
CA SER A 271 -0.65 -14.18 6.47
C SER A 271 -1.33 -14.33 7.82
N ASP A 272 -2.59 -14.78 7.88
CA ASP A 272 -3.30 -15.03 9.13
C ASP A 272 -2.75 -16.26 9.88
N ALA A 273 -2.21 -17.26 9.15
CA ALA A 273 -1.60 -18.44 9.78
C ALA A 273 -0.20 -18.20 10.36
N ALA A 274 0.51 -17.16 9.91
CA ALA A 274 1.83 -16.82 10.41
C ALA A 274 1.79 -15.93 11.68
N ASP A 275 0.69 -15.19 11.90
CA ASP A 275 0.51 -14.34 13.07
C ASP A 275 0.02 -15.11 14.31
N GLU A 276 -0.45 -16.36 14.18
CA GLU A 276 -0.87 -17.19 15.31
C GLU A 276 0.28 -18.00 15.96
N GLU A 277 1.44 -18.14 15.33
CA GLU A 277 2.57 -18.89 15.90
C GLU A 277 3.49 -18.07 16.84
N ASP A 278 3.40 -16.74 16.86
CA ASP A 278 4.23 -15.88 17.72
C ASP A 278 3.58 -15.51 19.07
N SER A 279 2.49 -16.19 19.47
CA SER A 279 1.82 -15.96 20.76
C SER A 279 1.80 -17.20 21.68
N VAL A 280 2.98 -17.86 21.87
CA VAL A 280 3.18 -18.85 22.96
C VAL A 280 4.44 -18.50 23.74
#